data_cb1ff7c4e06dad6fab5ac86028f45d98
#
_entry.id   cb1ff7c4e06dad6fab5ac86028f45d98
#
_cell.length_a   1.000
_cell.length_b   1.000
_cell.length_c   1.000
_cell.angle_alpha   90.00
_cell.angle_beta   90.00
_cell.angle_gamma   90.00
#
_symmetry.space_group_name_H-M   'P 1'
#
loop_
_entity.id
_entity.type
_entity.pdbx_description
1 polymer ?
#
loop_
_entity_poly.entity_id
_entity_poly.type
_entity_poly.pdbx_seq_one_letter_code
_entity_poly.pdbx_strand_id
1 'polypeptide(L)'
;MSNPTEASVAAQVREWFDGAWDPDLSLIEWRERLVDSGWAVPSWSSDWHGRDLPAWADRVAHHTIREGGGVATPLGGGMGLAAPTMYDHGSDDLKRRFLRPTLTGELLWCQLFSEPVAGSDLAGLKTTAVLDGDEWIVNGQKVWNTSAHHADMGILIARSDWDAVKHAGLTYFVVDMHQDGVEARPIEQMNYHHSFNEVFLTDARVPVDNVVGEVGGGWKVARGTLAHERRFAGRGSRHTKGDASGRVIDEAREEAAEHEKTYVWYPQRQGRIDLLRDRAEVRGRTDDAVVRQEMMKVTSFHRAAELTAERAKAARELGRPPGSEGSIGKLALSEIARACNHTHSTIAGAQGMLKDGADATDEVVAEVLVSTPAQSIAGGTDEIQHNILGENILGLPREPAVDRGVPFKDVGKR
;
A
#
# COMPACT_ATOMS: atom_id res chain seq x y z
N MET A 1 19.74 -28.44 13.97
CA MET A 1 19.16 -28.43 12.62
C MET A 1 19.98 -27.46 11.77
N SER A 2 20.33 -27.80 10.51
CA SER A 2 21.05 -26.89 9.62
C SER A 2 20.18 -25.67 9.32
N ASN A 3 20.77 -24.47 9.26
CA ASN A 3 20.04 -23.26 8.87
C ASN A 3 19.36 -23.47 7.51
N PRO A 4 18.09 -23.08 7.34
CA PRO A 4 17.38 -23.22 6.06
C PRO A 4 18.09 -22.39 4.97
N THR A 5 18.20 -22.96 3.77
CA THR A 5 18.70 -22.27 2.58
C THR A 5 17.55 -22.01 1.60
N GLU A 6 17.70 -21.03 0.70
CA GLU A 6 16.67 -20.77 -0.34
C GLU A 6 16.37 -22.04 -1.16
N ALA A 7 17.40 -22.80 -1.51
CA ALA A 7 17.25 -24.05 -2.26
C ALA A 7 16.48 -25.12 -1.48
N SER A 8 16.75 -25.26 -0.16
CA SER A 8 16.03 -26.23 0.69
C SER A 8 14.57 -25.85 0.90
N VAL A 9 14.28 -24.55 1.05
CA VAL A 9 12.89 -24.05 1.16
C VAL A 9 12.16 -24.24 -0.16
N ALA A 10 12.76 -23.88 -1.28
CA ALA A 10 12.16 -24.08 -2.60
C ALA A 10 11.86 -25.57 -2.89
N ALA A 11 12.74 -26.49 -2.49
CA ALA A 11 12.51 -27.92 -2.63
C ALA A 11 11.31 -28.40 -1.80
N GLN A 12 11.21 -27.98 -0.53
CA GLN A 12 10.06 -28.33 0.33
C GLN A 12 8.75 -27.77 -0.19
N VAL A 13 8.74 -26.51 -0.67
CA VAL A 13 7.56 -25.90 -1.28
C VAL A 13 7.13 -26.67 -2.51
N ARG A 14 8.07 -27.08 -3.38
CA ARG A 14 7.76 -27.83 -4.59
C ARG A 14 7.17 -29.20 -4.27
N GLU A 15 7.79 -29.95 -3.35
CA GLU A 15 7.30 -31.25 -2.90
C GLU A 15 5.86 -31.14 -2.36
N TRP A 16 5.58 -30.13 -1.52
CA TRP A 16 4.24 -29.89 -1.02
C TRP A 16 3.28 -29.51 -2.14
N PHE A 17 3.70 -28.59 -3.03
CA PHE A 17 2.88 -28.09 -4.12
C PHE A 17 2.47 -29.19 -5.08
N ASP A 18 3.38 -30.08 -5.47
CA ASP A 18 3.12 -31.20 -6.38
C ASP A 18 2.05 -32.16 -5.83
N GLY A 19 1.92 -32.26 -4.50
CA GLY A 19 0.90 -33.09 -3.85
C GLY A 19 -0.41 -32.36 -3.52
N ALA A 20 -0.39 -31.04 -3.43
CA ALA A 20 -1.52 -30.23 -2.95
C ALA A 20 -2.22 -29.44 -4.08
N TRP A 21 -1.52 -29.16 -5.18
CA TRP A 21 -2.04 -28.37 -6.29
C TRP A 21 -3.08 -29.14 -7.09
N ASP A 22 -4.23 -28.52 -7.25
CA ASP A 22 -5.31 -28.99 -8.10
C ASP A 22 -5.98 -27.77 -8.76
N PRO A 23 -5.83 -27.59 -10.08
CA PRO A 23 -6.34 -26.42 -10.78
C PRO A 23 -7.87 -26.36 -10.85
N ASP A 24 -8.59 -27.44 -10.54
CA ASP A 24 -10.06 -27.52 -10.58
C ASP A 24 -10.72 -27.10 -9.26
N LEU A 25 -9.95 -26.85 -8.20
CA LEU A 25 -10.45 -26.25 -6.95
C LEU A 25 -10.98 -24.83 -7.18
N SER A 26 -11.79 -24.34 -6.26
CA SER A 26 -12.03 -22.90 -6.14
C SER A 26 -10.78 -22.19 -5.60
N LEU A 27 -10.67 -20.89 -5.84
CA LEU A 27 -9.58 -20.07 -5.33
C LEU A 27 -9.50 -20.09 -3.80
N ILE A 28 -10.64 -20.10 -3.12
CA ILE A 28 -10.72 -20.19 -1.65
C ILE A 28 -10.21 -21.54 -1.16
N GLU A 29 -10.68 -22.65 -1.71
CA GLU A 29 -10.23 -24.01 -1.34
C GLU A 29 -8.72 -24.19 -1.54
N TRP A 30 -8.18 -23.65 -2.62
CA TRP A 30 -6.73 -23.63 -2.84
C TRP A 30 -5.99 -22.79 -1.76
N ARG A 31 -6.49 -21.60 -1.47
CA ARG A 31 -5.88 -20.73 -0.45
C ARG A 31 -6.00 -21.30 0.96
N GLU A 32 -7.07 -21.99 1.28
CA GLU A 32 -7.18 -22.74 2.53
C GLU A 32 -6.04 -23.77 2.66
N ARG A 33 -5.83 -24.60 1.61
CA ARG A 33 -4.69 -25.54 1.59
C ARG A 33 -3.35 -24.81 1.75
N LEU A 34 -3.18 -23.70 1.08
CA LEU A 34 -1.96 -22.88 1.17
C LEU A 34 -1.71 -22.34 2.58
N VAL A 35 -2.76 -21.82 3.23
CA VAL A 35 -2.72 -21.30 4.60
C VAL A 35 -2.47 -22.42 5.61
N ASP A 36 -3.20 -23.52 5.50
CA ASP A 36 -3.08 -24.67 6.42
C ASP A 36 -1.71 -25.36 6.31
N SER A 37 -1.04 -25.27 5.17
CA SER A 37 0.33 -25.75 5.00
C SER A 37 1.40 -24.86 5.64
N GLY A 38 1.07 -23.61 5.95
CA GLY A 38 2.01 -22.58 6.41
C GLY A 38 2.85 -21.93 5.30
N TRP A 39 2.65 -22.28 4.03
CA TRP A 39 3.39 -21.70 2.90
C TRP A 39 2.81 -20.36 2.41
N ALA A 40 1.65 -19.96 2.92
CA ALA A 40 1.09 -18.63 2.66
C ALA A 40 2.00 -17.52 3.23
N VAL A 41 2.46 -17.71 4.45
CA VAL A 41 3.26 -16.76 5.24
C VAL A 41 4.36 -17.49 6.03
N PRO A 42 5.29 -18.21 5.38
CA PRO A 42 6.22 -19.11 6.04
C PRO A 42 7.15 -18.43 7.05
N SER A 43 7.31 -17.11 6.99
CA SER A 43 8.09 -16.35 7.96
C SER A 43 7.36 -16.10 9.29
N TRP A 44 6.05 -16.35 9.36
CA TRP A 44 5.30 -16.21 10.60
C TRP A 44 5.47 -17.41 11.52
N SER A 45 5.06 -17.25 12.78
CA SER A 45 5.05 -18.39 13.72
C SER A 45 4.12 -19.50 13.22
N SER A 46 4.51 -20.75 13.50
CA SER A 46 3.67 -21.92 13.25
C SER A 46 2.35 -21.88 14.02
N ASP A 47 2.28 -21.15 15.15
CA ASP A 47 1.04 -20.89 15.88
C ASP A 47 0.05 -20.01 15.07
N TRP A 48 0.56 -19.27 14.08
CA TRP A 48 -0.19 -18.27 13.30
C TRP A 48 -0.01 -18.49 11.79
N HIS A 49 -0.27 -19.70 11.32
CA HIS A 49 -0.28 -20.09 9.92
C HIS A 49 1.06 -19.98 9.19
N GLY A 50 2.19 -19.90 9.92
CA GLY A 50 3.54 -19.86 9.36
C GLY A 50 4.34 -21.13 9.59
N ARG A 51 5.66 -21.02 9.47
CA ARG A 51 6.62 -22.13 9.61
C ARG A 51 7.89 -21.73 10.37
N ASP A 52 7.88 -20.60 11.07
CA ASP A 52 9.02 -20.05 11.82
C ASP A 52 10.28 -19.87 10.95
N LEU A 53 10.12 -19.63 9.65
CA LEU A 53 11.22 -19.45 8.72
C LEU A 53 11.68 -17.98 8.65
N PRO A 54 12.91 -17.72 8.18
CA PRO A 54 13.37 -16.34 7.97
C PRO A 54 12.50 -15.59 6.96
N ALA A 55 12.42 -14.24 7.07
CA ALA A 55 11.57 -13.38 6.24
C ALA A 55 11.77 -13.54 4.71
N TRP A 56 12.96 -13.95 4.27
CA TRP A 56 13.20 -14.23 2.85
C TRP A 56 12.42 -15.45 2.33
N ALA A 57 12.00 -16.35 3.21
CA ALA A 57 11.26 -17.56 2.83
C ALA A 57 9.92 -17.26 2.18
N ASP A 58 9.24 -16.16 2.55
CA ASP A 58 7.98 -15.73 1.91
C ASP A 58 8.19 -15.52 0.40
N ARG A 59 9.27 -14.84 0.03
CA ARG A 59 9.60 -14.59 -1.38
C ARG A 59 9.88 -15.89 -2.14
N VAL A 60 10.64 -16.79 -1.53
CA VAL A 60 11.00 -18.09 -2.14
C VAL A 60 9.76 -18.96 -2.31
N ALA A 61 8.90 -19.05 -1.28
CA ALA A 61 7.68 -19.86 -1.35
C ALA A 61 6.73 -19.34 -2.45
N HIS A 62 6.43 -18.05 -2.43
CA HIS A 62 5.53 -17.46 -3.43
C HIS A 62 6.10 -17.53 -4.86
N HIS A 63 7.42 -17.40 -5.03
CA HIS A 63 8.05 -17.59 -6.33
C HIS A 63 7.93 -19.03 -6.81
N THR A 64 8.23 -20.01 -5.95
CA THR A 64 8.19 -21.44 -6.29
C THR A 64 6.78 -21.89 -6.65
N ILE A 65 5.75 -21.47 -5.91
CA ILE A 65 4.34 -21.75 -6.21
C ILE A 65 3.97 -21.21 -7.59
N ARG A 66 4.32 -19.96 -7.89
CA ARG A 66 4.02 -19.35 -9.21
C ARG A 66 4.78 -20.03 -10.35
N GLU A 67 6.04 -20.41 -10.15
CA GLU A 67 6.80 -21.17 -11.13
C GLU A 67 6.18 -22.54 -11.42
N GLY A 68 5.50 -23.16 -10.44
CA GLY A 68 4.68 -24.34 -10.60
C GLY A 68 3.35 -24.12 -11.32
N GLY A 69 2.98 -22.86 -11.61
CA GLY A 69 1.70 -22.50 -12.23
C GLY A 69 0.58 -22.24 -11.22
N GLY A 70 0.88 -22.23 -9.92
CA GLY A 70 -0.10 -21.98 -8.86
C GLY A 70 -0.30 -20.50 -8.56
N VAL A 71 -1.34 -20.22 -7.75
CA VAL A 71 -1.71 -18.88 -7.27
C VAL A 71 -1.17 -18.70 -5.86
N ALA A 72 -0.62 -17.52 -5.58
CA ALA A 72 -0.17 -17.14 -4.23
C ALA A 72 -1.32 -16.54 -3.38
N THR A 73 -0.95 -15.84 -2.32
CA THR A 73 -1.87 -15.16 -1.39
C THR A 73 -2.71 -14.08 -2.07
N PRO A 74 -3.85 -13.67 -1.46
CA PRO A 74 -4.71 -12.60 -1.97
C PRO A 74 -3.97 -11.29 -2.26
N LEU A 75 -4.58 -10.45 -3.11
CA LEU A 75 -4.14 -9.08 -3.38
C LEU A 75 -4.74 -8.11 -2.34
N GLY A 76 -4.23 -6.87 -2.34
CA GLY A 76 -4.86 -5.76 -1.63
C GLY A 76 -4.44 -5.53 -0.19
N GLY A 77 -5.22 -4.68 0.50
CA GLY A 77 -4.92 -4.15 1.83
C GLY A 77 -4.90 -5.19 2.95
N GLY A 78 -5.63 -6.28 2.80
CA GLY A 78 -5.64 -7.37 3.76
C GLY A 78 -4.23 -7.95 3.96
N MET A 79 -3.60 -8.40 2.89
CA MET A 79 -2.26 -8.97 2.91
C MET A 79 -1.14 -7.93 3.07
N GLY A 80 -1.38 -6.71 2.59
CA GLY A 80 -0.36 -5.65 2.63
C GLY A 80 -0.28 -4.89 3.94
N LEU A 81 -1.39 -4.79 4.65
CA LEU A 81 -1.55 -3.91 5.80
C LEU A 81 -2.17 -4.62 7.01
N ALA A 82 -3.41 -5.14 6.87
CA ALA A 82 -4.19 -5.62 8.01
C ALA A 82 -3.59 -6.87 8.65
N ALA A 83 -3.36 -7.94 7.89
CA ALA A 83 -2.83 -9.20 8.42
C ALA A 83 -1.46 -9.04 9.10
N PRO A 84 -0.45 -8.40 8.50
CA PRO A 84 0.83 -8.22 9.19
C PRO A 84 0.74 -7.29 10.40
N THR A 85 -0.16 -6.29 10.39
CA THR A 85 -0.39 -5.44 11.57
C THR A 85 -1.02 -6.23 12.71
N MET A 86 -2.01 -7.06 12.42
CA MET A 86 -2.62 -7.94 13.43
C MET A 86 -1.64 -9.01 13.94
N TYR A 87 -0.81 -9.56 13.06
CA TYR A 87 0.23 -10.51 13.46
C TYR A 87 1.21 -9.88 14.47
N ASP A 88 1.67 -8.65 14.19
CA ASP A 88 2.65 -7.96 15.04
C ASP A 88 2.06 -7.42 16.34
N HIS A 89 0.79 -6.97 16.34
CA HIS A 89 0.22 -6.16 17.43
C HIS A 89 -1.14 -6.66 17.96
N GLY A 90 -1.82 -7.54 17.25
CA GLY A 90 -3.12 -8.06 17.65
C GLY A 90 -3.03 -9.02 18.84
N SER A 91 -4.08 -9.06 19.67
CA SER A 91 -4.28 -10.09 20.65
C SER A 91 -4.44 -11.46 19.98
N ASP A 92 -4.28 -12.53 20.74
CA ASP A 92 -4.50 -13.89 20.22
C ASP A 92 -5.93 -14.08 19.72
N ASP A 93 -6.91 -13.41 20.34
CA ASP A 93 -8.29 -13.43 19.90
C ASP A 93 -8.46 -12.76 18.52
N LEU A 94 -7.92 -11.56 18.34
CA LEU A 94 -7.92 -10.88 17.05
C LEU A 94 -7.25 -11.72 15.96
N LYS A 95 -6.11 -12.34 16.27
CA LYS A 95 -5.40 -13.20 15.34
C LYS A 95 -6.26 -14.40 14.91
N ARG A 96 -6.93 -15.08 15.86
CA ARG A 96 -7.81 -16.22 15.56
C ARG A 96 -9.00 -15.83 14.69
N ARG A 97 -9.60 -14.67 14.95
CA ARG A 97 -10.77 -14.20 14.19
C ARG A 97 -10.44 -13.74 12.78
N PHE A 98 -9.31 -13.05 12.59
CA PHE A 98 -9.09 -12.28 11.38
C PHE A 98 -7.94 -12.79 10.50
N LEU A 99 -6.91 -13.48 11.03
CA LEU A 99 -5.77 -13.86 10.18
C LEU A 99 -6.16 -14.84 9.08
N ARG A 100 -6.77 -15.97 9.44
CA ARG A 100 -7.11 -17.00 8.45
C ARG A 100 -8.03 -16.46 7.34
N PRO A 101 -9.19 -15.84 7.61
CA PRO A 101 -10.06 -15.33 6.55
C PRO A 101 -9.43 -14.19 5.73
N THR A 102 -8.46 -13.46 6.28
CA THR A 102 -7.66 -12.49 5.51
C THR A 102 -6.66 -13.18 4.59
N LEU A 103 -5.99 -14.23 5.07
CA LEU A 103 -5.00 -14.98 4.29
C LEU A 103 -5.62 -15.79 3.16
N THR A 104 -6.87 -16.24 3.32
CA THR A 104 -7.65 -16.94 2.27
C THR A 104 -8.29 -15.97 1.27
N GLY A 105 -8.49 -14.70 1.67
CA GLY A 105 -9.14 -13.67 0.85
C GLY A 105 -10.66 -13.59 1.05
N GLU A 106 -11.20 -14.25 2.08
CA GLU A 106 -12.61 -14.16 2.45
C GLU A 106 -12.98 -12.80 3.03
N LEU A 107 -12.01 -12.07 3.64
CA LEU A 107 -12.19 -10.72 4.17
C LEU A 107 -11.40 -9.70 3.36
N LEU A 108 -12.10 -8.69 2.86
CA LEU A 108 -11.53 -7.53 2.21
C LEU A 108 -11.34 -6.39 3.21
N TRP A 109 -10.24 -5.65 3.08
CA TRP A 109 -9.84 -4.64 4.05
C TRP A 109 -9.60 -3.28 3.42
N CYS A 110 -10.00 -2.22 4.14
CA CYS A 110 -9.59 -0.85 3.85
C CYS A 110 -8.82 -0.21 5.01
N GLN A 111 -8.10 0.86 4.69
CA GLN A 111 -7.34 1.65 5.67
C GLN A 111 -8.10 2.95 5.98
N LEU A 112 -8.42 3.19 7.26
CA LEU A 112 -9.17 4.34 7.76
C LEU A 112 -8.25 5.26 8.58
N PHE A 113 -7.30 5.93 7.91
CA PHE A 113 -6.27 6.74 8.56
C PHE A 113 -6.50 8.23 8.35
N SER A 114 -6.26 8.71 7.13
CA SER A 114 -6.31 10.13 6.80
C SER A 114 -7.68 10.75 7.02
N GLU A 115 -7.67 12.03 7.38
CA GLU A 115 -8.86 12.87 7.51
C GLU A 115 -8.71 14.11 6.62
N PRO A 116 -9.78 14.86 6.30
CA PRO A 116 -9.68 16.08 5.52
C PRO A 116 -8.65 17.09 6.05
N VAL A 117 -8.38 17.07 7.35
CA VAL A 117 -7.46 17.99 8.04
C VAL A 117 -6.21 17.28 8.60
N ALA A 118 -6.04 15.99 8.41
CA ALA A 118 -4.95 15.19 8.97
C ALA A 118 -4.44 14.14 7.96
N GLY A 119 -3.55 14.57 7.07
CA GLY A 119 -2.83 13.71 6.12
C GLY A 119 -1.39 13.49 6.57
N SER A 120 -0.45 14.38 6.18
CA SER A 120 0.96 14.30 6.61
C SER A 120 1.11 14.39 8.12
N ASP A 121 0.30 15.22 8.79
CA ASP A 121 0.17 15.25 10.24
C ASP A 121 -0.90 14.25 10.71
N LEU A 122 -0.70 12.97 10.44
CA LEU A 122 -1.66 11.92 10.77
C LEU A 122 -2.02 11.91 12.26
N ALA A 123 -1.06 12.16 13.14
CA ALA A 123 -1.31 12.21 14.59
C ALA A 123 -2.21 13.37 15.01
N GLY A 124 -2.46 14.34 14.12
CA GLY A 124 -3.41 15.44 14.29
C GLY A 124 -4.87 15.07 14.04
N LEU A 125 -5.18 13.80 13.78
CA LEU A 125 -6.53 13.31 13.51
C LEU A 125 -7.51 13.60 14.66
N LYS A 126 -8.79 13.78 14.29
CA LYS A 126 -9.87 14.20 15.19
C LYS A 126 -11.04 13.21 15.27
N THR A 127 -11.07 12.14 14.49
CA THR A 127 -12.03 11.05 14.70
C THR A 127 -11.98 10.61 16.14
N THR A 128 -13.11 10.66 16.86
CA THR A 128 -13.20 10.31 18.28
C THR A 128 -13.55 8.86 18.47
N ALA A 129 -13.06 8.27 19.55
CA ALA A 129 -13.54 6.99 20.06
C ALA A 129 -13.79 7.14 21.56
N VAL A 130 -15.02 6.97 22.00
CA VAL A 130 -15.45 7.09 23.40
C VAL A 130 -15.94 5.74 23.88
N LEU A 131 -15.37 5.25 24.98
CA LEU A 131 -15.78 3.97 25.57
C LEU A 131 -17.17 4.10 26.23
N ASP A 132 -18.09 3.21 25.88
CA ASP A 132 -19.43 3.10 26.43
C ASP A 132 -19.71 1.61 26.73
N GLY A 133 -19.55 1.22 27.98
CA GLY A 133 -19.68 -0.17 28.38
C GLY A 133 -18.58 -1.06 27.79
N ASP A 134 -18.97 -2.00 26.93
CA ASP A 134 -18.10 -2.96 26.26
C ASP A 134 -17.84 -2.64 24.78
N GLU A 135 -18.25 -1.44 24.36
CA GLU A 135 -18.04 -0.94 22.99
C GLU A 135 -17.42 0.48 22.97
N TRP A 136 -16.70 0.78 21.91
CA TRP A 136 -16.26 2.12 21.57
C TRP A 136 -17.26 2.75 20.59
N ILE A 137 -17.74 3.95 20.91
CA ILE A 137 -18.56 4.76 20.00
C ILE A 137 -17.63 5.68 19.21
N VAL A 138 -17.61 5.50 17.88
CA VAL A 138 -16.69 6.18 17.00
C VAL A 138 -17.44 7.20 16.13
N ASN A 139 -16.93 8.44 16.12
CA ASN A 139 -17.46 9.54 15.32
C ASN A 139 -16.36 10.27 14.57
N GLY A 140 -16.53 10.49 13.26
CA GLY A 140 -15.56 11.22 12.45
C GLY A 140 -15.71 10.99 10.96
N GLN A 141 -14.73 11.48 10.21
CA GLN A 141 -14.66 11.32 8.76
C GLN A 141 -13.25 10.92 8.36
N LYS A 142 -13.13 9.85 7.57
CA LYS A 142 -11.89 9.41 6.93
C LYS A 142 -11.94 9.68 5.43
N VAL A 143 -10.78 9.88 4.82
CA VAL A 143 -10.70 10.25 3.41
C VAL A 143 -9.52 9.53 2.73
N TRP A 144 -9.59 9.40 1.41
CA TRP A 144 -8.59 8.70 0.58
C TRP A 144 -8.53 7.20 0.86
N ASN A 145 -9.66 6.62 1.28
CA ASN A 145 -9.76 5.22 1.65
C ASN A 145 -9.95 4.36 0.39
N THR A 146 -8.87 3.74 -0.08
CA THR A 146 -8.88 2.88 -1.26
C THR A 146 -9.85 1.72 -1.07
N SER A 147 -10.76 1.52 -2.01
CA SER A 147 -11.72 0.40 -2.07
C SER A 147 -12.61 0.23 -0.82
N ALA A 148 -12.81 1.27 0.00
CA ALA A 148 -13.60 1.17 1.24
C ALA A 148 -15.06 0.76 1.00
N HIS A 149 -15.64 1.07 -0.16
CA HIS A 149 -17.00 0.69 -0.54
C HIS A 149 -17.18 -0.81 -0.86
N HIS A 150 -16.08 -1.58 -0.93
CA HIS A 150 -16.07 -3.02 -1.12
C HIS A 150 -15.46 -3.78 0.08
N ALA A 151 -14.99 -3.06 1.10
CA ALA A 151 -14.30 -3.66 2.22
C ALA A 151 -15.29 -4.22 3.25
N ASP A 152 -14.99 -5.40 3.78
CA ASP A 152 -15.72 -6.00 4.90
C ASP A 152 -15.26 -5.39 6.22
N MET A 153 -13.95 -5.13 6.33
CA MET A 153 -13.31 -4.65 7.56
C MET A 153 -12.43 -3.43 7.28
N GLY A 154 -12.35 -2.54 8.27
CA GLY A 154 -11.47 -1.39 8.28
C GLY A 154 -10.41 -1.46 9.37
N ILE A 155 -9.17 -1.08 9.06
CA ILE A 155 -8.16 -0.78 10.09
C ILE A 155 -8.21 0.72 10.37
N LEU A 156 -8.66 1.08 11.57
CA LEU A 156 -8.96 2.46 11.97
C LEU A 156 -7.99 2.96 13.03
N ILE A 157 -7.54 4.20 12.90
CA ILE A 157 -6.93 4.96 13.99
C ILE A 157 -7.85 6.11 14.40
N ALA A 158 -8.15 6.22 15.71
CA ALA A 158 -9.01 7.27 16.26
C ALA A 158 -8.45 7.79 17.58
N ARG A 159 -8.94 8.95 18.03
CA ARG A 159 -8.54 9.59 19.27
C ARG A 159 -9.45 9.13 20.41
N SER A 160 -8.88 8.42 21.35
CA SER A 160 -9.57 7.94 22.55
C SER A 160 -9.27 8.79 23.81
N ASP A 161 -8.20 9.59 23.80
CA ASP A 161 -7.84 10.48 24.90
C ASP A 161 -7.39 11.86 24.37
N TRP A 162 -8.17 12.88 24.72
CA TRP A 162 -7.93 14.28 24.35
C TRP A 162 -7.01 15.01 25.34
N ASP A 163 -6.86 14.48 26.56
CA ASP A 163 -6.00 15.03 27.61
C ASP A 163 -4.56 14.55 27.46
N ALA A 164 -4.33 13.46 26.75
CA ALA A 164 -3.01 12.99 26.42
C ALA A 164 -2.31 13.90 25.37
N VAL A 165 -0.99 13.84 25.31
CA VAL A 165 -0.22 14.43 24.24
C VAL A 165 -0.54 13.76 22.90
N LYS A 166 -0.38 14.50 21.81
CA LYS A 166 -0.83 14.21 20.44
C LYS A 166 -0.78 12.73 20.02
N HIS A 167 0.34 12.05 20.22
CA HIS A 167 0.55 10.67 19.80
C HIS A 167 0.03 9.63 20.81
N ALA A 168 0.00 9.97 22.10
CA ALA A 168 -0.39 9.03 23.16
C ALA A 168 -1.92 8.92 23.34
N GLY A 169 -2.71 9.83 22.75
CA GLY A 169 -4.17 9.80 22.80
C GLY A 169 -4.84 8.99 21.70
N LEU A 170 -4.08 8.21 20.93
CA LEU A 170 -4.57 7.47 19.76
C LEU A 170 -4.70 5.98 20.06
N THR A 171 -5.82 5.38 19.63
CA THR A 171 -6.06 3.94 19.71
C THR A 171 -6.33 3.38 18.31
N TYR A 172 -5.97 2.14 18.09
CA TYR A 172 -6.09 1.45 16.81
C TYR A 172 -7.15 0.35 16.90
N PHE A 173 -8.01 0.24 15.90
CA PHE A 173 -9.20 -0.61 15.93
C PHE A 173 -9.36 -1.43 14.65
N VAL A 174 -10.06 -2.56 14.75
CA VAL A 174 -10.69 -3.27 13.65
C VAL A 174 -12.18 -2.91 13.65
N VAL A 175 -12.68 -2.40 12.53
CA VAL A 175 -14.08 -1.91 12.37
C VAL A 175 -14.77 -2.75 11.31
N ASP A 176 -16.00 -3.19 11.60
CA ASP A 176 -16.91 -3.76 10.61
C ASP A 176 -17.43 -2.63 9.70
N MET A 177 -17.24 -2.78 8.38
CA MET A 177 -17.66 -1.77 7.41
C MET A 177 -19.13 -1.87 7.01
N HIS A 178 -19.82 -2.95 7.38
CA HIS A 178 -21.22 -3.22 7.03
C HIS A 178 -22.21 -2.89 8.15
N GLN A 179 -21.74 -2.30 9.25
CA GLN A 179 -22.60 -1.92 10.37
C GLN A 179 -23.34 -0.61 10.12
N ASP A 180 -24.41 -0.38 10.88
CA ASP A 180 -25.05 0.95 10.98
C ASP A 180 -24.03 2.00 11.47
N GLY A 181 -24.11 3.21 10.93
CA GLY A 181 -23.20 4.31 11.29
C GLY A 181 -21.87 4.32 10.53
N VAL A 182 -21.62 3.39 9.62
CA VAL A 182 -20.47 3.42 8.68
C VAL A 182 -20.98 3.63 7.27
N GLU A 183 -20.59 4.71 6.64
CA GLU A 183 -20.97 5.02 5.26
C GLU A 183 -19.73 5.35 4.42
N ALA A 184 -19.46 4.54 3.40
CA ALA A 184 -18.40 4.77 2.43
C ALA A 184 -18.97 5.40 1.15
N ARG A 185 -18.46 6.56 0.76
CA ARG A 185 -18.86 7.30 -0.45
C ARG A 185 -17.67 7.42 -1.40
N PRO A 186 -17.75 6.90 -2.64
CA PRO A 186 -16.71 7.11 -3.64
C PRO A 186 -16.46 8.60 -3.94
N ILE A 187 -15.19 8.97 -4.07
CA ILE A 187 -14.75 10.32 -4.44
C ILE A 187 -14.50 10.33 -5.95
N GLU A 188 -15.11 11.27 -6.66
CA GLU A 188 -14.73 11.57 -8.05
C GLU A 188 -13.41 12.34 -8.07
N GLN A 189 -12.38 11.69 -8.63
CA GLN A 189 -11.04 12.27 -8.76
C GLN A 189 -10.94 13.19 -9.99
N MET A 190 -9.91 14.04 -10.05
CA MET A 190 -9.68 14.94 -11.19
C MET A 190 -9.50 14.20 -12.54
N ASN A 191 -9.08 12.93 -12.48
CA ASN A 191 -8.95 12.03 -13.62
C ASN A 191 -10.19 11.17 -13.87
N TYR A 192 -11.33 11.50 -13.24
CA TYR A 192 -12.62 10.81 -13.32
C TYR A 192 -12.64 9.37 -12.81
N HIS A 193 -11.59 8.89 -12.14
CA HIS A 193 -11.63 7.61 -11.43
C HIS A 193 -12.25 7.75 -10.05
N HIS A 194 -12.76 6.63 -9.50
CA HIS A 194 -13.44 6.53 -8.20
C HIS A 194 -12.75 5.55 -7.26
N SER A 195 -11.41 5.50 -7.28
CA SER A 195 -10.61 4.54 -6.49
C SER A 195 -10.60 4.83 -5.01
N PHE A 196 -10.85 6.09 -4.62
CA PHE A 196 -10.85 6.54 -3.24
C PHE A 196 -12.25 6.83 -2.74
N ASN A 197 -12.39 6.75 -1.41
CA ASN A 197 -13.64 7.03 -0.72
C ASN A 197 -13.43 8.03 0.41
N GLU A 198 -14.51 8.73 0.76
CA GLU A 198 -14.76 9.25 2.10
C GLU A 198 -15.49 8.18 2.89
N VAL A 199 -15.17 8.05 4.17
CA VAL A 199 -15.88 7.17 5.09
C VAL A 199 -16.35 7.99 6.28
N PHE A 200 -17.66 8.05 6.45
CA PHE A 200 -18.31 8.72 7.57
C PHE A 200 -18.60 7.70 8.66
N LEU A 201 -18.20 8.04 9.88
CA LEU A 201 -18.45 7.28 11.09
C LEU A 201 -19.38 8.10 11.98
N THR A 202 -20.58 7.61 12.19
CA THR A 202 -21.64 8.27 12.99
C THR A 202 -22.16 7.28 14.01
N ASP A 203 -21.70 7.40 15.25
CA ASP A 203 -21.96 6.47 16.34
C ASP A 203 -21.65 5.00 15.97
N ALA A 204 -20.64 4.82 15.11
CA ALA A 204 -20.17 3.48 14.72
C ALA A 204 -19.65 2.73 15.95
N ARG A 205 -20.04 1.47 16.10
CA ARG A 205 -19.76 0.66 17.30
C ARG A 205 -18.59 -0.27 17.04
N VAL A 206 -17.64 -0.26 17.96
CA VAL A 206 -16.46 -1.12 17.88
C VAL A 206 -16.29 -1.85 19.21
N PRO A 207 -16.41 -3.19 19.25
CA PRO A 207 -16.20 -3.96 20.46
C PRO A 207 -14.84 -3.69 21.11
N VAL A 208 -14.75 -3.71 22.42
CA VAL A 208 -13.47 -3.50 23.14
C VAL A 208 -12.40 -4.51 22.73
N ASP A 209 -12.80 -5.72 22.35
CA ASP A 209 -11.91 -6.78 21.88
C ASP A 209 -11.35 -6.53 20.46
N ASN A 210 -11.84 -5.50 19.76
CA ASN A 210 -11.36 -5.08 18.45
C ASN A 210 -10.25 -4.02 18.52
N VAL A 211 -9.70 -3.73 19.70
CA VAL A 211 -8.52 -2.87 19.87
C VAL A 211 -7.26 -3.64 19.46
N VAL A 212 -6.48 -3.09 18.54
CA VAL A 212 -5.20 -3.64 18.11
C VAL A 212 -4.07 -3.00 18.93
N GLY A 213 -3.38 -3.79 19.72
CA GLY A 213 -2.42 -3.33 20.72
C GLY A 213 -3.10 -2.81 21.98
N GLU A 214 -2.56 -1.75 22.56
CA GLU A 214 -3.05 -1.15 23.80
C GLU A 214 -3.85 0.13 23.53
N VAL A 215 -4.83 0.43 24.37
CA VAL A 215 -5.52 1.73 24.38
C VAL A 215 -4.49 2.84 24.60
N GLY A 216 -4.50 3.88 23.76
CA GLY A 216 -3.48 4.94 23.74
C GLY A 216 -2.18 4.55 23.00
N GLY A 217 -2.00 3.27 22.65
CA GLY A 217 -0.84 2.74 21.92
C GLY A 217 -0.96 2.80 20.39
N GLY A 218 -2.06 3.32 19.85
CA GLY A 218 -2.40 3.25 18.43
C GLY A 218 -1.39 3.87 17.48
N TRP A 219 -0.64 4.88 17.92
CA TRP A 219 0.42 5.45 17.11
C TRP A 219 1.57 4.47 16.80
N LYS A 220 1.94 3.64 17.78
CA LYS A 220 2.95 2.57 17.58
C LYS A 220 2.47 1.58 16.54
N VAL A 221 1.22 1.15 16.62
CA VAL A 221 0.59 0.23 15.67
C VAL A 221 0.53 0.84 14.27
N ALA A 222 0.04 2.08 14.14
CA ALA A 222 -0.05 2.79 12.86
C ALA A 222 1.32 2.92 12.17
N ARG A 223 2.39 3.19 12.93
CA ARG A 223 3.76 3.21 12.37
C ARG A 223 4.20 1.84 11.84
N GLY A 224 3.80 0.77 12.49
CA GLY A 224 3.98 -0.62 12.02
C GLY A 224 3.27 -0.84 10.70
N THR A 225 1.97 -0.50 10.63
CA THR A 225 1.17 -0.58 9.40
C THR A 225 1.79 0.20 8.25
N LEU A 226 2.22 1.43 8.46
CA LEU A 226 2.91 2.25 7.43
C LEU A 226 4.26 1.65 7.00
N ALA A 227 4.94 0.90 7.86
CA ALA A 227 6.15 0.18 7.48
C ALA A 227 5.82 -1.05 6.60
N HIS A 228 4.73 -1.75 6.88
CA HIS A 228 4.22 -2.83 6.02
C HIS A 228 3.78 -2.31 4.66
N GLU A 229 3.07 -1.18 4.61
CA GLU A 229 2.66 -0.52 3.36
C GLU A 229 3.85 -0.26 2.43
N ARG A 230 4.93 0.31 2.95
CA ARG A 230 6.15 0.55 2.15
C ARG A 230 6.79 -0.73 1.62
N ARG A 231 6.75 -1.83 2.39
CA ARG A 231 7.25 -3.14 1.95
C ARG A 231 6.35 -3.76 0.89
N PHE A 232 5.05 -3.57 1.04
CA PHE A 232 4.05 -4.10 0.11
C PHE A 232 4.10 -3.39 -1.24
N ALA A 233 4.21 -2.07 -1.27
CA ALA A 233 4.33 -1.26 -2.48
C ALA A 233 5.53 -1.64 -3.37
N GLY A 234 6.59 -2.23 -2.80
CA GLY A 234 7.77 -2.72 -3.53
C GLY A 234 7.64 -4.15 -4.09
N ARG A 235 6.52 -4.83 -3.87
CA ARG A 235 6.31 -6.19 -4.40
C ARG A 235 5.75 -6.09 -5.83
N GLY A 236 6.49 -6.65 -6.80
CA GLY A 236 6.09 -6.67 -8.21
C GLY A 236 4.77 -7.40 -8.47
N SER A 237 4.29 -7.30 -9.72
CA SER A 237 3.05 -7.95 -10.18
C SER A 237 2.97 -9.42 -9.76
N ARG A 238 1.80 -9.83 -9.26
CA ARG A 238 1.51 -11.17 -8.79
C ARG A 238 0.66 -11.97 -9.79
N HIS A 239 0.73 -11.62 -11.07
CA HIS A 239 -0.03 -12.31 -12.11
C HIS A 239 0.33 -13.80 -12.18
N THR A 240 -0.67 -14.60 -12.50
CA THR A 240 -0.50 -16.01 -12.86
C THR A 240 0.31 -16.13 -14.14
N LYS A 241 0.99 -17.26 -14.39
CA LYS A 241 1.61 -17.52 -15.69
C LYS A 241 0.55 -17.49 -16.79
N GLY A 242 0.88 -16.92 -17.95
CA GLY A 242 -0.06 -16.70 -19.04
C GLY A 242 -0.64 -17.98 -19.65
N ASP A 243 0.05 -19.11 -19.54
CA ASP A 243 -0.33 -20.44 -20.03
C ASP A 243 -1.02 -21.31 -18.97
N ALA A 244 -1.12 -20.86 -17.72
CA ALA A 244 -1.82 -21.57 -16.66
C ALA A 244 -3.34 -21.55 -16.91
N SER A 245 -4.02 -22.65 -16.62
CA SER A 245 -5.47 -22.83 -16.81
C SER A 245 -6.08 -23.64 -15.67
N GLY A 246 -7.40 -23.55 -15.50
CA GLY A 246 -8.18 -24.21 -14.47
C GLY A 246 -8.99 -23.23 -13.64
N ARG A 247 -9.95 -23.72 -12.87
CA ARG A 247 -10.88 -22.90 -12.08
C ARG A 247 -10.17 -21.92 -11.14
N VAL A 248 -9.17 -22.40 -10.39
CA VAL A 248 -8.36 -21.52 -9.48
C VAL A 248 -7.75 -20.37 -10.25
N ILE A 249 -7.25 -20.62 -11.46
CA ILE A 249 -6.57 -19.62 -12.29
C ILE A 249 -7.58 -18.60 -12.82
N ASP A 250 -8.74 -19.06 -13.26
CA ASP A 250 -9.78 -18.18 -13.81
C ASP A 250 -10.35 -17.28 -12.71
N GLU A 251 -10.70 -17.83 -11.53
CA GLU A 251 -11.13 -17.05 -10.37
C GLU A 251 -10.04 -16.05 -9.87
N ALA A 252 -8.75 -16.45 -9.90
CA ALA A 252 -7.64 -15.55 -9.55
C ALA A 252 -7.45 -14.43 -10.56
N ARG A 253 -7.72 -14.66 -11.85
CA ARG A 253 -7.70 -13.62 -12.89
C ARG A 253 -8.87 -12.65 -12.73
N GLU A 254 -10.05 -13.15 -12.37
CA GLU A 254 -11.21 -12.31 -12.08
C GLU A 254 -10.95 -11.42 -10.86
N GLU A 255 -10.41 -11.97 -9.76
CA GLU A 255 -10.00 -11.20 -8.58
C GLU A 255 -8.95 -10.13 -8.95
N ALA A 256 -7.93 -10.51 -9.73
CA ALA A 256 -6.90 -9.60 -10.17
C ALA A 256 -7.46 -8.47 -11.04
N ALA A 257 -8.34 -8.79 -11.98
CA ALA A 257 -9.00 -7.82 -12.85
C ALA A 257 -9.86 -6.84 -12.06
N GLU A 258 -10.60 -7.31 -11.05
CA GLU A 258 -11.38 -6.44 -10.16
C GLU A 258 -10.48 -5.53 -9.35
N HIS A 259 -9.41 -6.08 -8.77
CA HIS A 259 -8.41 -5.31 -8.03
C HIS A 259 -7.73 -4.26 -8.91
N GLU A 260 -7.39 -4.60 -10.16
CA GLU A 260 -6.72 -3.71 -11.11
C GLU A 260 -7.59 -2.52 -11.53
N LYS A 261 -8.92 -2.65 -11.54
CA LYS A 261 -9.83 -1.50 -11.82
C LYS A 261 -9.55 -0.33 -10.89
N THR A 262 -9.23 -0.59 -9.62
CA THR A 262 -8.88 0.43 -8.62
C THR A 262 -7.58 1.16 -8.97
N TYR A 263 -6.66 0.49 -9.66
CA TYR A 263 -5.29 0.97 -9.90
C TYR A 263 -5.00 1.27 -11.38
N VAL A 264 -5.99 1.25 -12.25
CA VAL A 264 -5.86 1.42 -13.70
C VAL A 264 -5.15 2.72 -14.10
N TRP A 265 -5.28 3.78 -13.28
CA TRP A 265 -4.66 5.09 -13.50
C TRP A 265 -3.26 5.24 -12.85
N TYR A 266 -2.76 4.24 -12.17
CA TYR A 266 -1.44 4.32 -11.50
C TYR A 266 -0.26 4.47 -12.47
N PRO A 267 -0.24 3.84 -13.67
CA PRO A 267 0.79 4.12 -14.65
C PRO A 267 0.83 5.59 -15.05
N GLN A 268 -0.34 6.25 -15.18
CA GLN A 268 -0.45 7.67 -15.50
C GLN A 268 0.12 8.54 -14.36
N ARG A 269 -0.18 8.19 -13.11
CA ARG A 269 0.41 8.84 -11.93
C ARG A 269 1.94 8.76 -11.91
N GLN A 270 2.51 7.68 -12.44
CA GLN A 270 3.96 7.49 -12.53
C GLN A 270 4.59 8.19 -13.75
N GLY A 271 3.79 8.80 -14.61
CA GLY A 271 4.25 9.66 -15.70
C GLY A 271 4.39 9.00 -17.08
N ARG A 272 4.08 7.69 -17.25
CA ARG A 272 4.09 6.99 -18.54
C ARG A 272 5.36 7.27 -19.36
N ILE A 273 6.51 7.04 -18.76
CA ILE A 273 7.84 7.17 -19.41
C ILE A 273 7.92 6.34 -20.72
N ASP A 274 7.21 5.21 -20.76
CA ASP A 274 7.11 4.29 -21.88
C ASP A 274 6.55 4.94 -23.15
N LEU A 275 5.71 5.98 -23.01
CA LEU A 275 5.05 6.65 -24.14
C LEU A 275 5.84 7.85 -24.70
N LEU A 276 6.86 8.34 -24.03
CA LEU A 276 7.54 9.59 -24.42
C LEU A 276 8.12 9.54 -25.82
N ARG A 277 8.79 8.45 -26.16
CA ARG A 277 9.46 8.28 -27.46
C ARG A 277 8.43 8.21 -28.60
N ASP A 278 7.47 7.30 -28.46
CA ASP A 278 6.47 7.07 -29.51
C ASP A 278 5.66 8.35 -29.79
N ARG A 279 5.35 9.10 -28.74
CA ARG A 279 4.67 10.39 -28.89
C ARG A 279 5.53 11.43 -29.59
N ALA A 280 6.83 11.53 -29.26
CA ALA A 280 7.72 12.44 -29.95
C ALA A 280 7.82 12.09 -31.47
N GLU A 281 7.82 10.78 -31.78
CA GLU A 281 7.81 10.28 -33.16
C GLU A 281 6.51 10.65 -33.90
N VAL A 282 5.35 10.32 -33.31
CA VAL A 282 4.02 10.64 -33.88
C VAL A 282 3.84 12.15 -34.13
N ARG A 283 4.38 12.98 -33.23
CA ARG A 283 4.32 14.45 -33.32
C ARG A 283 5.42 15.07 -34.20
N GLY A 284 6.31 14.27 -34.79
CA GLY A 284 7.42 14.76 -35.61
C GLY A 284 8.42 15.62 -34.85
N ARG A 285 8.59 15.37 -33.52
CA ARG A 285 9.42 16.19 -32.64
C ARG A 285 10.67 15.48 -32.12
N THR A 286 11.05 14.39 -32.73
CA THR A 286 12.25 13.63 -32.36
C THR A 286 13.56 14.40 -32.54
N ASP A 287 13.58 15.36 -33.49
CA ASP A 287 14.75 16.22 -33.78
C ASP A 287 14.70 17.57 -33.05
N ASP A 288 13.59 17.87 -32.35
CA ASP A 288 13.49 19.08 -31.53
C ASP A 288 14.47 19.03 -30.36
N ALA A 289 15.38 20.00 -30.29
CA ALA A 289 16.45 20.04 -29.31
C ALA A 289 15.92 20.11 -27.87
N VAL A 290 14.81 20.81 -27.63
CA VAL A 290 14.19 20.94 -26.29
C VAL A 290 13.59 19.61 -25.89
N VAL A 291 12.78 18.98 -26.75
CA VAL A 291 12.17 17.67 -26.50
C VAL A 291 13.25 16.64 -26.19
N ARG A 292 14.33 16.59 -26.97
CA ARG A 292 15.44 15.67 -26.75
C ARG A 292 16.10 15.87 -25.38
N GLN A 293 16.31 17.10 -24.94
CA GLN A 293 16.90 17.40 -23.63
C GLN A 293 15.98 16.96 -22.50
N GLU A 294 14.67 17.24 -22.58
CA GLU A 294 13.73 16.82 -21.56
C GLU A 294 13.61 15.28 -21.49
N MET A 295 13.56 14.59 -22.62
CA MET A 295 13.59 13.12 -22.65
C MET A 295 14.86 12.54 -22.03
N MET A 296 16.02 13.14 -22.29
CA MET A 296 17.29 12.70 -21.68
C MET A 296 17.34 12.98 -20.18
N LYS A 297 16.72 14.06 -19.71
CA LYS A 297 16.56 14.32 -18.26
C LYS A 297 15.74 13.22 -17.59
N VAL A 298 14.59 12.84 -18.16
CA VAL A 298 13.78 11.72 -17.65
C VAL A 298 14.60 10.43 -17.61
N THR A 299 15.27 10.11 -18.72
CA THR A 299 16.12 8.91 -18.84
C THR A 299 17.22 8.89 -17.75
N SER A 300 17.85 10.04 -17.51
CA SER A 300 18.90 10.17 -16.49
C SER A 300 18.37 9.94 -15.08
N PHE A 301 17.21 10.51 -14.74
CA PHE A 301 16.56 10.29 -13.44
C PHE A 301 16.15 8.84 -13.25
N HIS A 302 15.55 8.24 -14.28
CA HIS A 302 15.13 6.84 -14.23
C HIS A 302 16.36 5.91 -14.02
N ARG A 303 17.44 6.13 -14.79
CA ARG A 303 18.64 5.32 -14.65
C ARG A 303 19.32 5.49 -13.29
N ALA A 304 19.35 6.70 -12.75
CA ALA A 304 19.87 6.95 -11.40
C ALA A 304 19.03 6.24 -10.32
N ALA A 305 17.71 6.21 -10.48
CA ALA A 305 16.81 5.51 -9.58
C ALA A 305 17.04 3.99 -9.63
N GLU A 306 17.15 3.39 -10.83
CA GLU A 306 17.48 1.97 -11.01
C GLU A 306 18.81 1.59 -10.32
N LEU A 307 19.89 2.32 -10.60
CA LEU A 307 21.19 2.06 -10.00
C LEU A 307 21.17 2.21 -8.47
N THR A 308 20.37 3.14 -7.95
CA THR A 308 20.19 3.30 -6.51
C THR A 308 19.44 2.11 -5.89
N ALA A 309 18.42 1.60 -6.57
CA ALA A 309 17.68 0.41 -6.14
C ALA A 309 18.56 -0.87 -6.19
N GLU A 310 19.37 -1.03 -7.24
CA GLU A 310 20.35 -2.12 -7.36
C GLU A 310 21.37 -2.08 -6.21
N ARG A 311 21.91 -0.89 -5.91
CA ARG A 311 22.84 -0.70 -4.78
C ARG A 311 22.20 -1.03 -3.45
N ALA A 312 20.95 -0.63 -3.23
CA ALA A 312 20.20 -0.95 -2.03
C ALA A 312 19.96 -2.45 -1.88
N LYS A 313 19.65 -3.15 -2.99
CA LYS A 313 19.51 -4.60 -3.03
C LYS A 313 20.83 -5.29 -2.65
N ALA A 314 21.93 -4.92 -3.28
CA ALA A 314 23.25 -5.49 -2.99
C ALA A 314 23.70 -5.24 -1.54
N ALA A 315 23.38 -4.07 -0.97
CA ALA A 315 23.67 -3.77 0.44
C ALA A 315 22.93 -4.71 1.40
N ARG A 316 21.65 -4.99 1.12
CA ARG A 316 20.85 -5.94 1.92
C ARG A 316 21.37 -7.38 1.81
N GLU A 317 21.81 -7.81 0.62
CA GLU A 317 22.42 -9.12 0.40
C GLU A 317 23.72 -9.28 1.19
N LEU A 318 24.44 -8.19 1.45
CA LEU A 318 25.63 -8.14 2.32
C LEU A 318 25.28 -7.99 3.81
N GLY A 319 24.02 -8.13 4.21
CA GLY A 319 23.56 -8.04 5.60
C GLY A 319 23.57 -6.62 6.19
N ARG A 320 23.69 -5.57 5.38
CA ARG A 320 23.62 -4.19 5.87
C ARG A 320 22.19 -3.84 6.27
N PRO A 321 22.00 -3.11 7.39
CA PRO A 321 20.67 -2.68 7.80
C PRO A 321 20.05 -1.75 6.73
N PRO A 322 18.71 -1.74 6.60
CA PRO A 322 18.01 -0.79 5.74
C PRO A 322 18.35 0.65 6.13
N GLY A 323 18.65 1.48 5.11
CA GLY A 323 18.93 2.91 5.27
C GLY A 323 17.79 3.79 4.75
N SER A 324 18.19 4.87 4.09
CA SER A 324 17.27 5.88 3.53
C SER A 324 16.68 5.51 2.17
N GLU A 325 16.95 4.32 1.65
CA GLU A 325 16.64 3.93 0.27
C GLU A 325 15.15 4.07 -0.07
N GLY A 326 14.27 3.78 0.89
CA GLY A 326 12.82 3.93 0.71
C GLY A 326 12.42 5.38 0.45
N SER A 327 12.95 6.33 1.22
CA SER A 327 12.69 7.76 1.04
C SER A 327 13.32 8.30 -0.25
N ILE A 328 14.55 7.89 -0.57
CA ILE A 328 15.20 8.26 -1.83
C ILE A 328 14.41 7.71 -3.03
N GLY A 329 13.99 6.46 -2.97
CA GLY A 329 13.19 5.83 -4.03
C GLY A 329 11.86 6.55 -4.26
N LYS A 330 11.16 6.93 -3.17
CA LYS A 330 9.91 7.69 -3.28
C LYS A 330 10.11 9.07 -3.90
N LEU A 331 11.13 9.81 -3.50
CA LEU A 331 11.48 11.10 -4.11
C LEU A 331 11.87 10.95 -5.58
N ALA A 332 12.64 9.91 -5.92
CA ALA A 332 13.00 9.64 -7.32
C ALA A 332 11.77 9.39 -8.19
N LEU A 333 10.78 8.62 -7.70
CA LEU A 333 9.52 8.42 -8.42
C LEU A 333 8.75 9.73 -8.65
N SER A 334 8.72 10.61 -7.66
CA SER A 334 8.09 11.93 -7.78
C SER A 334 8.81 12.82 -8.82
N GLU A 335 10.14 12.83 -8.80
CA GLU A 335 10.94 13.59 -9.79
C GLU A 335 10.77 13.04 -11.21
N ILE A 336 10.77 11.72 -11.38
CA ILE A 336 10.53 11.08 -12.68
C ILE A 336 9.14 11.43 -13.19
N ALA A 337 8.11 11.31 -12.35
CA ALA A 337 6.74 11.63 -12.73
C ALA A 337 6.58 13.10 -13.15
N ARG A 338 7.16 14.05 -12.41
CA ARG A 338 7.17 15.47 -12.76
C ARG A 338 7.91 15.75 -14.08
N ALA A 339 9.08 15.13 -14.26
CA ALA A 339 9.85 15.27 -15.49
C ALA A 339 9.10 14.68 -16.71
N CYS A 340 8.45 13.53 -16.55
CA CYS A 340 7.58 12.94 -17.59
C CYS A 340 6.42 13.86 -17.92
N ASN A 341 5.71 14.38 -16.91
CA ASN A 341 4.61 15.31 -17.08
C ASN A 341 5.05 16.55 -17.91
N HIS A 342 6.18 17.15 -17.54
CA HIS A 342 6.74 18.27 -18.29
C HIS A 342 7.13 17.89 -19.71
N THR A 343 7.73 16.74 -19.92
CA THR A 343 8.13 16.26 -21.25
C THR A 343 6.93 15.98 -22.14
N HIS A 344 5.88 15.32 -21.61
CA HIS A 344 4.61 15.13 -22.33
C HIS A 344 3.98 16.44 -22.73
N SER A 345 3.93 17.43 -21.81
CA SER A 345 3.42 18.78 -22.11
C SER A 345 4.23 19.47 -23.20
N THR A 346 5.57 19.34 -23.16
CA THR A 346 6.46 19.91 -24.18
C THR A 346 6.24 19.27 -25.55
N ILE A 347 6.08 17.94 -25.62
CA ILE A 347 5.80 17.22 -26.87
C ILE A 347 4.45 17.61 -27.44
N ALA A 348 3.41 17.67 -26.61
CA ALA A 348 2.03 17.93 -27.03
C ALA A 348 1.78 19.40 -27.39
N GLY A 349 2.49 20.36 -26.77
CA GLY A 349 2.24 21.77 -26.89
C GLY A 349 0.80 22.13 -26.50
N ALA A 350 0.12 22.99 -27.27
CA ALA A 350 -1.25 23.42 -26.97
C ALA A 350 -2.27 22.24 -26.94
N GLN A 351 -2.02 21.18 -27.71
CA GLN A 351 -2.91 20.02 -27.75
C GLN A 351 -2.94 19.21 -26.47
N GLY A 352 -1.90 19.31 -25.61
CA GLY A 352 -1.90 18.67 -24.27
C GLY A 352 -2.96 19.20 -23.31
N MET A 353 -3.69 20.27 -23.68
CA MET A 353 -4.81 20.81 -22.91
C MET A 353 -6.17 20.19 -23.33
N LEU A 354 -6.19 19.37 -24.35
CA LEU A 354 -7.41 18.75 -24.88
C LEU A 354 -7.52 17.30 -24.41
N LYS A 355 -8.69 16.94 -23.87
CA LYS A 355 -8.99 15.56 -23.49
C LYS A 355 -9.22 14.68 -24.72
N ASP A 356 -9.98 15.19 -25.69
CA ASP A 356 -10.36 14.48 -26.92
C ASP A 356 -9.39 14.85 -28.03
N GLY A 357 -8.18 14.34 -27.98
CA GLY A 357 -7.16 14.56 -29.01
C GLY A 357 -7.38 13.73 -30.27
N ALA A 358 -6.54 13.97 -31.28
CA ALA A 358 -6.63 13.29 -32.57
C ALA A 358 -6.26 11.79 -32.54
N ASP A 359 -5.67 11.32 -31.43
CA ASP A 359 -5.32 9.92 -31.22
C ASP A 359 -5.54 9.49 -29.74
N ALA A 360 -5.72 8.16 -29.51
CA ALA A 360 -5.95 7.58 -28.19
C ALA A 360 -4.81 7.85 -27.18
N THR A 361 -3.60 8.17 -27.66
CA THR A 361 -2.46 8.49 -26.81
C THR A 361 -2.58 9.88 -26.18
N ASP A 362 -3.30 10.81 -26.82
CA ASP A 362 -3.54 12.16 -26.29
C ASP A 362 -4.42 12.12 -25.04
N GLU A 363 -5.42 11.24 -25.02
CA GLU A 363 -6.27 11.02 -23.84
C GLU A 363 -5.44 10.53 -22.64
N VAL A 364 -4.58 9.54 -22.86
CA VAL A 364 -3.67 9.03 -21.80
C VAL A 364 -2.75 10.14 -21.30
N VAL A 365 -2.25 11.01 -22.16
CA VAL A 365 -1.38 12.14 -21.75
C VAL A 365 -2.15 13.17 -20.93
N ALA A 366 -3.37 13.51 -21.32
CA ALA A 366 -4.21 14.41 -20.50
C ALA A 366 -4.41 13.84 -19.09
N GLU A 367 -4.63 12.52 -18.98
CA GLU A 367 -4.73 11.84 -17.70
C GLU A 367 -3.40 11.86 -16.92
N VAL A 368 -2.24 11.68 -17.57
CA VAL A 368 -0.91 11.82 -16.94
C VAL A 368 -0.75 13.20 -16.31
N LEU A 369 -1.17 14.27 -17.03
CA LEU A 369 -1.03 15.65 -16.55
C LEU A 369 -1.79 15.90 -15.23
N VAL A 370 -2.99 15.33 -15.09
CA VAL A 370 -3.81 15.51 -13.87
C VAL A 370 -3.50 14.50 -12.77
N SER A 371 -2.92 13.35 -13.11
CA SER A 371 -2.66 12.26 -12.14
C SER A 371 -1.28 12.35 -11.48
N THR A 372 -0.26 12.87 -12.17
CA THR A 372 1.13 12.92 -11.65
C THR A 372 1.29 13.68 -10.32
N PRO A 373 0.55 14.76 -10.00
CA PRO A 373 0.67 15.41 -8.70
C PRO A 373 0.44 14.48 -7.51
N ALA A 374 -0.43 13.47 -7.67
CA ALA A 374 -0.69 12.47 -6.64
C ALA A 374 0.58 11.68 -6.25
N GLN A 375 1.58 11.55 -7.13
CA GLN A 375 2.84 10.87 -6.84
C GLN A 375 3.66 11.61 -5.78
N SER A 376 3.60 12.93 -5.74
CA SER A 376 4.29 13.76 -4.73
C SER A 376 3.58 13.81 -3.37
N ILE A 377 2.32 13.35 -3.31
CA ILE A 377 1.46 13.45 -2.12
C ILE A 377 1.31 12.09 -1.42
N ALA A 378 0.94 11.05 -2.15
CA ALA A 378 0.62 9.73 -1.60
C ALA A 378 1.84 9.01 -1.02
N GLY A 379 1.64 8.15 -0.02
CA GLY A 379 2.72 7.35 0.60
C GLY A 379 3.74 8.20 1.38
N GLY A 380 3.31 9.33 1.93
CA GLY A 380 4.14 10.38 2.54
C GLY A 380 4.62 11.37 1.50
N THR A 381 4.29 12.66 1.72
CA THR A 381 4.65 13.73 0.78
C THR A 381 6.16 13.85 0.57
N ASP A 382 6.57 14.51 -0.50
CA ASP A 382 7.99 14.77 -0.77
C ASP A 382 8.64 15.53 0.39
N GLU A 383 7.93 16.46 1.04
CA GLU A 383 8.40 17.20 2.22
C GLU A 383 8.64 16.26 3.41
N ILE A 384 7.72 15.32 3.66
CA ILE A 384 7.91 14.31 4.72
C ILE A 384 9.13 13.43 4.42
N GLN A 385 9.35 13.06 3.16
CA GLN A 385 10.53 12.27 2.78
C GLN A 385 11.82 13.08 2.96
N HIS A 386 11.81 14.38 2.62
CA HIS A 386 12.95 15.29 2.88
C HIS A 386 13.22 15.41 4.38
N ASN A 387 12.19 15.56 5.23
CA ASN A 387 12.36 15.61 6.68
C ASN A 387 12.94 14.30 7.22
N ILE A 388 12.47 13.14 6.74
CA ILE A 388 13.04 11.84 7.13
C ILE A 388 14.54 11.77 6.79
N LEU A 389 14.93 12.20 5.60
CA LEU A 389 16.33 12.21 5.18
C LEU A 389 17.14 13.23 5.99
N GLY A 390 16.63 14.44 6.15
CA GLY A 390 17.28 15.52 6.88
C GLY A 390 17.53 15.15 8.34
N GLU A 391 16.48 14.74 9.05
CA GLU A 391 16.54 14.47 10.48
C GLU A 391 17.25 13.16 10.83
N ASN A 392 16.90 12.06 10.13
CA ASN A 392 17.35 10.73 10.56
C ASN A 392 18.65 10.28 9.89
N ILE A 393 19.00 10.84 8.72
CA ILE A 393 20.20 10.44 7.98
C ILE A 393 21.30 11.51 8.04
N LEU A 394 20.92 12.77 7.82
CA LEU A 394 21.88 13.89 7.85
C LEU A 394 22.07 14.49 9.24
N GLY A 395 21.23 14.12 10.22
CA GLY A 395 21.31 14.62 11.60
C GLY A 395 20.95 16.10 11.74
N LEU A 396 20.17 16.64 10.82
CA LEU A 396 19.72 18.03 10.89
C LEU A 396 18.75 18.22 12.07
N PRO A 397 18.69 19.42 12.65
CA PRO A 397 17.72 19.73 13.70
C PRO A 397 16.28 19.49 13.22
N ARG A 398 15.47 18.94 14.12
CA ARG A 398 14.01 18.83 13.87
C ARG A 398 13.37 20.20 13.86
N GLU A 399 12.32 20.35 13.06
CA GLU A 399 11.52 21.57 13.08
C GLU A 399 10.94 21.84 14.48
N PRO A 400 10.83 23.12 14.88
CA PRO A 400 10.14 23.49 16.11
C PRO A 400 8.70 23.03 16.07
N ALA A 401 8.27 22.27 17.08
CA ALA A 401 6.90 21.80 17.22
C ALA A 401 6.24 22.51 18.40
N VAL A 402 5.27 23.37 18.11
CA VAL A 402 4.52 24.15 19.14
C VAL A 402 3.56 23.29 19.96
N ASP A 403 3.25 22.10 19.47
CA ASP A 403 2.35 21.11 20.08
C ASP A 403 3.07 20.05 20.92
N ARG A 404 4.41 20.14 21.03
CA ARG A 404 5.19 19.14 21.79
C ARG A 404 4.92 19.23 23.29
N GLY A 405 4.49 18.13 23.89
CA GLY A 405 4.22 18.04 25.34
C GLY A 405 2.94 18.74 25.79
N VAL A 406 2.10 19.21 24.84
CA VAL A 406 0.83 19.86 25.14
C VAL A 406 -0.30 18.81 25.00
N PRO A 407 -1.30 18.77 25.91
CA PRO A 407 -2.51 17.99 25.72
C PRO A 407 -3.17 18.31 24.38
N PHE A 408 -3.65 17.27 23.67
CA PHE A 408 -4.16 17.51 22.30
C PHE A 408 -5.34 18.48 22.26
N LYS A 409 -6.22 18.47 23.28
CA LYS A 409 -7.34 19.42 23.40
C LYS A 409 -6.90 20.91 23.42
N ASP A 410 -5.64 21.20 23.72
CA ASP A 410 -5.10 22.56 23.84
C ASP A 410 -4.23 22.96 22.62
N VAL A 411 -4.00 22.00 21.68
CA VAL A 411 -3.29 22.28 20.44
C VAL A 411 -4.08 23.28 19.59
N GLY A 412 -3.42 24.34 19.14
CA GLY A 412 -4.05 25.40 18.32
C GLY A 412 -4.83 26.45 19.09
N LYS A 413 -4.85 26.42 20.44
CA LYS A 413 -5.49 27.44 21.28
C LYS A 413 -4.52 28.55 21.74
N ARG A 414 -3.25 28.48 21.32
CA ARG A 414 -2.21 29.45 21.68
C ARG A 414 -1.85 30.39 20.54
#